data_2c04ae0e1e527bd665e34b8a82a9023d
#
_entry.id   2c04ae0e1e527bd665e34b8a82a9023d
#
_cell.length_a   1.000
_cell.length_b   1.000
_cell.length_c   1.000
_cell.angle_alpha   90.00
_cell.angle_beta   90.00
_cell.angle_gamma   90.00
#
_symmetry.space_group_name_H-M   'P 1'
#
loop_
_entity.id
_entity.type
_entity.pdbx_description
1 polymer ?
#
loop_
_entity_poly.entity_id
_entity_poly.type
_entity_poly.pdbx_seq_one_letter_code
_entity_poly.pdbx_strand_id
1 'polypeptide(L)'
;YEMQRSLVGSEMCIRDRRSLDREDLRITLINKDGSVAYDNEAPPSTLPNHGDRPEVIEAFENGSGSAERASSTLDEIMLYRAVALDNGQVVRLAQAQPGVAAILLSMVAPMLLIAAAGAVLSFFMARRESRAIIAPLQEVDLDHPRRSYEHAYAEMVPMLERIESQRQELKRQMAVLADNDRMRREFTANITHELKTPLTAISGYAELIANGMVEGEDDLRNFGGRIYREAGRLAALVNDILTLSNLDEAERATEGEAVPIGSTEPIELSRAIYAVEQRLEQVARQANVTISHETKPVVIEGVSRLVDELIYNLASNAIRYNRPGGTVTLQCGTNDEGHPFLAVADTGIGIAPEEQGKVFERFYRVDKSRSKARGGTGLGLAIVKHAALYHHATLDLSSELGVGTTITVTFPIQQDEPFA
;
A
#
# COMPACT_ATOMS: atom_id res chain seq x y z
N TYR A 1 39.12 24.38 -75.98
CA TYR A 1 39.01 25.05 -77.28
C TYR A 1 39.81 26.39 -77.35
N GLU A 2 39.87 27.16 -76.26
CA GLU A 2 40.66 28.42 -76.24
C GLU A 2 42.15 28.20 -76.05
N MET A 3 42.60 27.07 -75.47
CA MET A 3 44.00 26.75 -75.27
C MET A 3 44.69 26.31 -76.60
N GLN A 4 43.95 25.82 -77.62
CA GLN A 4 44.49 25.48 -78.93
C GLN A 4 44.82 26.66 -79.85
N ARG A 5 44.18 27.82 -79.61
CA ARG A 5 44.48 29.03 -80.40
C ARG A 5 45.68 29.87 -79.92
N SER A 6 46.10 29.66 -78.67
CA SER A 6 47.21 30.41 -78.08
C SER A 6 48.62 29.81 -78.41
N LEU A 7 48.65 28.62 -78.98
CA LEU A 7 49.93 27.89 -79.23
C LEU A 7 50.43 27.97 -80.70
N VAL A 8 49.67 28.68 -81.55
CA VAL A 8 50.04 28.85 -82.96
C VAL A 8 50.59 30.26 -83.17
N GLY A 9 51.93 30.32 -83.21
CA GLY A 9 52.65 31.48 -83.73
C GLY A 9 53.25 32.45 -82.71
N SER A 10 54.36 32.03 -82.16
CA SER A 10 55.53 32.82 -81.87
C SER A 10 56.60 31.99 -81.15
N GLU A 11 57.81 32.16 -81.47
CA GLU A 11 58.96 31.58 -80.79
C GLU A 11 58.76 31.68 -79.27
N MET A 12 58.55 30.56 -78.57
CA MET A 12 58.38 30.47 -77.17
C MET A 12 59.69 30.87 -76.47
N CYS A 13 59.76 32.14 -76.07
CA CYS A 13 60.92 32.67 -75.36
C CYS A 13 61.02 31.93 -73.98
N ILE A 14 62.27 31.65 -73.57
CA ILE A 14 62.70 30.98 -72.34
C ILE A 14 62.04 31.63 -71.09
N ARG A 15 61.45 32.80 -71.21
CA ARG A 15 60.78 33.55 -70.14
C ARG A 15 59.34 33.04 -69.80
N ASP A 16 58.64 32.41 -70.79
CA ASP A 16 57.30 31.89 -70.60
C ASP A 16 57.25 30.49 -70.00
N ARG A 17 58.38 29.85 -69.81
CA ARG A 17 58.47 28.48 -69.26
C ARG A 17 57.98 28.39 -67.78
N ARG A 18 58.04 29.46 -66.97
CA ARG A 18 57.59 29.50 -65.56
C ARG A 18 56.11 29.70 -65.41
N SER A 19 55.36 30.10 -66.40
CA SER A 19 53.89 30.27 -66.31
C SER A 19 53.10 28.96 -66.56
N LEU A 20 53.83 27.89 -66.99
CA LEU A 20 53.28 26.57 -67.29
C LEU A 20 53.48 25.60 -66.12
N ASP A 21 54.16 26.01 -65.04
CA ASP A 21 54.35 25.20 -63.82
C ASP A 21 53.01 25.14 -63.04
N ARG A 22 52.15 24.19 -63.40
CA ARG A 22 51.04 23.73 -62.54
C ARG A 22 51.58 22.49 -61.81
N GLU A 23 51.51 22.53 -60.49
CA GLU A 23 52.07 21.51 -59.59
C GLU A 23 51.61 20.08 -59.88
N ASP A 24 50.53 19.87 -60.66
CA ASP A 24 49.96 18.58 -60.98
C ASP A 24 50.08 18.13 -62.45
N LEU A 25 50.82 18.89 -63.30
CA LEU A 25 50.85 18.60 -64.70
C LEU A 25 52.31 18.52 -65.21
N ARG A 26 52.74 17.34 -65.60
CA ARG A 26 54.02 17.17 -66.25
C ARG A 26 53.93 17.46 -67.73
N ILE A 27 54.81 18.33 -68.25
CA ILE A 27 54.87 18.77 -69.63
C ILE A 27 56.17 18.38 -70.21
N THR A 28 56.12 17.57 -71.29
CA THR A 28 57.32 17.10 -72.05
C THR A 28 57.21 17.56 -73.49
N LEU A 29 58.23 18.22 -74.03
CA LEU A 29 58.34 18.55 -75.43
C LEU A 29 59.26 17.53 -76.10
N ILE A 30 58.82 16.87 -77.19
CA ILE A 30 59.47 15.75 -77.84
C ILE A 30 59.76 16.17 -79.26
N ASN A 31 61.04 15.98 -79.74
CA ASN A 31 61.45 16.26 -81.05
C ASN A 31 60.97 15.17 -82.05
N LYS A 32 61.09 15.40 -83.35
CA LYS A 32 60.67 14.52 -84.40
C LYS A 32 61.45 13.15 -84.42
N ASP A 33 62.64 13.11 -83.84
CA ASP A 33 63.43 11.91 -83.63
C ASP A 33 63.11 11.14 -82.34
N GLY A 34 62.11 11.60 -81.60
CA GLY A 34 61.65 11.05 -80.28
C GLY A 34 62.49 11.50 -79.10
N SER A 35 63.55 12.31 -79.30
CA SER A 35 64.35 12.86 -78.21
C SER A 35 63.57 13.93 -77.44
N VAL A 36 63.75 14.04 -76.09
CA VAL A 36 63.11 15.03 -75.26
C VAL A 36 63.85 16.35 -75.38
N ALA A 37 63.13 17.39 -75.85
CA ALA A 37 63.62 18.75 -75.93
C ALA A 37 63.50 19.54 -74.66
N TYR A 38 62.40 19.28 -73.90
CA TYR A 38 62.08 19.91 -72.63
C TYR A 38 61.19 19.02 -71.78
N ASP A 39 61.40 19.06 -70.49
CA ASP A 39 60.54 18.47 -69.50
C ASP A 39 60.55 19.36 -68.22
N ASN A 40 59.38 19.58 -67.57
CA ASN A 40 59.33 20.45 -66.41
C ASN A 40 59.75 19.78 -65.12
N GLU A 41 59.76 18.45 -65.04
CA GLU A 41 60.13 17.69 -63.85
C GLU A 41 61.57 17.14 -63.90
N ALA A 42 62.09 16.84 -65.05
CA ALA A 42 63.42 16.22 -65.19
C ALA A 42 64.27 16.86 -66.28
N PRO A 43 65.59 16.91 -66.09
CA PRO A 43 66.49 17.40 -67.20
C PRO A 43 66.33 16.54 -68.45
N PRO A 44 66.16 17.14 -69.63
CA PRO A 44 65.98 16.40 -70.89
C PRO A 44 67.06 15.34 -71.18
N SER A 45 68.32 15.61 -70.76
CA SER A 45 69.46 14.70 -70.94
C SER A 45 69.38 13.40 -70.14
N THR A 46 68.51 13.35 -69.13
CA THR A 46 68.31 12.16 -68.27
C THR A 46 67.15 11.30 -68.71
N LEU A 47 66.36 11.78 -69.65
CA LEU A 47 65.15 11.10 -70.08
C LEU A 47 65.43 10.19 -71.27
N PRO A 48 64.90 8.98 -71.33
CA PRO A 48 64.99 8.11 -72.46
C PRO A 48 64.27 8.71 -73.68
N ASN A 49 64.53 8.16 -74.86
CA ASN A 49 63.75 8.52 -76.03
C ASN A 49 62.25 8.15 -75.82
N HIS A 50 61.37 9.06 -76.16
CA HIS A 50 59.91 8.90 -75.96
C HIS A 50 59.16 8.67 -77.27
N GLY A 51 59.88 8.48 -78.36
CA GLY A 51 59.30 8.25 -79.70
C GLY A 51 58.54 6.94 -79.84
N ASP A 52 58.80 5.99 -78.95
CA ASP A 52 58.13 4.66 -78.87
C ASP A 52 56.84 4.69 -78.05
N ARG A 53 56.52 5.82 -77.48
CA ARG A 53 55.32 5.93 -76.61
C ARG A 53 54.05 5.96 -77.47
N PRO A 54 53.00 5.12 -77.11
CA PRO A 54 51.79 5.04 -77.92
C PRO A 54 51.12 6.40 -78.14
N GLU A 55 51.01 7.23 -77.10
CA GLU A 55 50.43 8.58 -77.17
C GLU A 55 51.23 9.51 -78.08
N VAL A 56 52.56 9.30 -78.19
CA VAL A 56 53.49 10.12 -79.06
C VAL A 56 53.39 9.65 -80.47
N ILE A 57 53.39 8.36 -80.72
CA ILE A 57 53.20 7.76 -82.03
C ILE A 57 51.89 8.23 -82.65
N GLU A 58 50.80 8.07 -81.90
CA GLU A 58 49.46 8.47 -82.32
C GLU A 58 49.39 9.99 -82.63
N ALA A 59 50.09 10.82 -81.83
CA ALA A 59 50.14 12.27 -82.03
C ALA A 59 50.94 12.61 -83.36
N PHE A 60 51.97 11.89 -83.66
CA PHE A 60 52.69 12.07 -84.95
C PHE A 60 51.85 11.65 -86.17
N GLU A 61 51.04 10.61 -86.06
CA GLU A 61 50.22 10.08 -87.14
C GLU A 61 48.91 10.85 -87.33
N ASN A 62 48.21 11.19 -86.24
CA ASN A 62 46.87 11.70 -86.26
C ASN A 62 46.74 13.12 -85.71
N GLY A 63 47.85 13.78 -85.37
CA GLY A 63 47.87 15.11 -84.78
C GLY A 63 47.65 15.16 -83.27
N SER A 64 47.05 14.12 -82.67
CA SER A 64 46.89 13.99 -81.24
C SER A 64 46.79 12.53 -80.83
N GLY A 65 47.31 12.16 -79.64
CA GLY A 65 47.22 10.84 -79.07
C GLY A 65 47.03 10.85 -77.61
N SER A 66 46.48 9.74 -77.04
CA SER A 66 46.23 9.59 -75.61
C SER A 66 46.59 8.18 -75.16
N ALA A 67 47.09 8.07 -73.92
CA ALA A 67 47.31 6.79 -73.27
C ALA A 67 47.07 6.86 -71.78
N GLU A 68 46.60 5.77 -71.22
CA GLU A 68 46.45 5.58 -69.79
C GLU A 68 47.44 4.50 -69.34
N ARG A 69 48.14 4.76 -68.24
CA ARG A 69 49.03 3.77 -67.64
C ARG A 69 48.85 3.74 -66.16
N ALA A 70 48.53 2.57 -65.64
CA ALA A 70 48.50 2.36 -64.19
C ALA A 70 49.93 2.33 -63.67
N SER A 71 50.26 3.13 -62.68
CA SER A 71 51.51 3.03 -61.97
C SER A 71 51.41 1.80 -61.01
N SER A 72 52.31 0.84 -61.31
CA SER A 72 52.38 -0.38 -60.47
C SER A 72 52.88 -0.13 -59.04
N THR A 73 53.39 1.09 -58.77
CA THR A 73 54.02 1.44 -57.48
C THR A 73 53.21 2.39 -56.63
N LEU A 74 52.26 3.18 -57.16
CA LEU A 74 51.59 4.26 -56.46
C LEU A 74 50.04 4.20 -56.50
N ASP A 75 49.42 3.14 -57.05
CA ASP A 75 47.96 3.03 -57.26
C ASP A 75 47.33 4.27 -57.91
N GLU A 76 48.15 4.94 -58.78
CA GLU A 76 47.77 6.14 -59.55
C GLU A 76 47.67 5.79 -61.05
N ILE A 77 46.68 6.33 -61.68
CA ILE A 77 46.49 6.24 -63.11
C ILE A 77 47.10 7.50 -63.73
N MET A 78 48.20 7.30 -64.51
CA MET A 78 48.77 8.38 -65.22
C MET A 78 48.10 8.54 -66.60
N LEU A 79 47.44 9.66 -66.79
CA LEU A 79 46.79 10.04 -68.01
C LEU A 79 47.82 10.82 -68.86
N TYR A 80 48.08 10.32 -70.06
CA TYR A 80 48.94 10.98 -70.97
C TYR A 80 48.14 11.51 -72.16
N ARG A 81 48.43 12.74 -72.56
CA ARG A 81 47.89 13.32 -73.79
C ARG A 81 49.01 14.01 -74.58
N ALA A 82 49.09 13.67 -75.84
CA ALA A 82 50.10 14.20 -76.70
C ALA A 82 49.50 14.95 -77.93
N VAL A 83 50.06 16.07 -78.33
CA VAL A 83 49.57 16.88 -79.48
C VAL A 83 50.76 17.27 -80.32
N ALA A 84 50.65 17.02 -81.61
CA ALA A 84 51.67 17.43 -82.59
C ALA A 84 51.56 18.93 -82.86
N LEU A 85 52.69 19.60 -82.90
CA LEU A 85 52.86 20.99 -83.25
C LEU A 85 53.27 21.16 -84.72
N ASP A 86 52.98 22.32 -85.33
CA ASP A 86 53.29 22.63 -86.73
C ASP A 86 54.78 22.61 -87.05
N ASN A 87 55.65 22.76 -86.04
CA ASN A 87 57.09 22.69 -86.15
C ASN A 87 57.64 21.23 -86.18
N GLY A 88 56.75 20.24 -86.15
CA GLY A 88 57.11 18.84 -86.17
C GLY A 88 57.52 18.25 -84.81
N GLN A 89 57.32 18.98 -83.67
CA GLN A 89 57.51 18.51 -82.34
C GLN A 89 56.17 18.04 -81.76
N VAL A 90 56.19 17.25 -80.68
CA VAL A 90 54.97 16.83 -79.91
C VAL A 90 55.04 17.33 -78.47
N VAL A 91 54.00 17.99 -78.01
CA VAL A 91 53.81 18.31 -76.59
C VAL A 91 53.04 17.18 -75.95
N ARG A 92 53.62 16.59 -74.93
CA ARG A 92 53.00 15.54 -74.09
C ARG A 92 52.73 16.09 -72.76
N LEU A 93 51.49 15.92 -72.28
CA LEU A 93 51.00 16.25 -70.94
C LEU A 93 50.77 14.94 -70.17
N ALA A 94 51.22 14.89 -68.92
CA ALA A 94 50.94 13.77 -68.04
C ALA A 94 50.38 14.27 -66.77
N GLN A 95 49.27 13.70 -66.32
CA GLN A 95 48.62 14.05 -65.11
C GLN A 95 48.35 12.76 -64.29
N ALA A 96 48.73 12.79 -63.01
CA ALA A 96 48.41 11.72 -62.10
C ALA A 96 46.94 11.89 -61.62
N GLN A 97 46.17 10.85 -61.71
CA GLN A 97 44.82 10.80 -61.19
C GLN A 97 44.80 9.76 -60.12
N PRO A 98 44.30 10.12 -58.87
CA PRO A 98 44.22 9.17 -57.77
C PRO A 98 43.35 8.00 -58.18
N GLY A 99 43.78 6.81 -57.86
CA GLY A 99 43.01 5.58 -58.10
C GLY A 99 41.69 5.56 -57.31
N VAL A 100 40.72 4.79 -57.77
CA VAL A 100 39.39 4.66 -57.14
C VAL A 100 39.49 4.25 -55.64
N ALA A 101 40.49 3.39 -55.37
CA ALA A 101 40.75 2.94 -53.99
C ALA A 101 41.16 4.09 -53.04
N ALA A 102 42.05 5.01 -53.56
CA ALA A 102 42.43 6.18 -52.74
C ALA A 102 41.29 7.14 -52.48
N ILE A 103 40.41 7.35 -53.47
CA ILE A 103 39.21 8.17 -53.32
C ILE A 103 38.26 7.53 -52.31
N LEU A 104 37.99 6.24 -52.39
CA LEU A 104 37.15 5.51 -51.46
C LEU A 104 37.71 5.56 -50.03
N LEU A 105 39.03 5.34 -49.91
CA LEU A 105 39.69 5.39 -48.60
C LEU A 105 39.63 6.79 -47.97
N SER A 106 39.74 7.84 -48.76
CA SER A 106 39.63 9.23 -48.29
C SER A 106 38.24 9.57 -47.76
N MET A 107 37.19 8.88 -48.22
CA MET A 107 35.82 9.05 -47.77
C MET A 107 35.53 8.30 -46.46
N VAL A 108 36.30 7.26 -46.11
CA VAL A 108 36.07 6.44 -44.91
C VAL A 108 36.24 7.26 -43.62
N ALA A 109 37.26 8.08 -43.53
CA ALA A 109 37.54 8.88 -42.33
C ALA A 109 36.41 9.86 -42.00
N PRO A 110 35.89 10.71 -42.91
CA PRO A 110 34.76 11.59 -42.61
C PRO A 110 33.47 10.81 -42.31
N MET A 111 33.23 9.68 -42.99
CA MET A 111 32.08 8.82 -42.69
C MET A 111 32.12 8.25 -41.26
N LEU A 112 33.27 7.74 -40.82
CA LEU A 112 33.46 7.26 -39.45
C LEU A 112 33.30 8.38 -38.42
N LEU A 113 33.77 9.57 -38.72
CA LEU A 113 33.65 10.72 -37.86
C LEU A 113 32.18 11.16 -37.70
N ILE A 114 31.42 11.19 -38.80
CA ILE A 114 29.97 11.46 -38.76
C ILE A 114 29.21 10.38 -37.96
N ALA A 115 29.54 9.12 -38.20
CA ALA A 115 28.94 8.00 -37.47
C ALA A 115 29.25 8.06 -35.97
N ALA A 116 30.52 8.37 -35.62
CA ALA A 116 30.92 8.55 -34.22
C ALA A 116 30.20 9.73 -33.57
N ALA A 117 30.14 10.88 -34.27
CA ALA A 117 29.39 12.04 -33.76
C ALA A 117 27.90 11.74 -33.57
N GLY A 118 27.28 11.02 -34.52
CA GLY A 118 25.91 10.58 -34.41
C GLY A 118 25.68 9.63 -33.23
N ALA A 119 26.56 8.67 -33.01
CA ALA A 119 26.52 7.75 -31.89
C ALA A 119 26.64 8.48 -30.54
N VAL A 120 27.56 9.43 -30.42
CA VAL A 120 27.75 10.26 -29.23
C VAL A 120 26.48 11.10 -28.94
N LEU A 121 25.95 11.75 -29.97
CA LEU A 121 24.73 12.56 -29.84
C LEU A 121 23.55 11.69 -29.41
N SER A 122 23.36 10.53 -30.04
CA SER A 122 22.31 9.57 -29.70
C SER A 122 22.45 9.08 -28.27
N PHE A 123 23.67 8.79 -27.81
CA PHE A 123 23.93 8.40 -26.42
C PHE A 123 23.52 9.49 -25.42
N PHE A 124 23.91 10.75 -25.70
CA PHE A 124 23.52 11.85 -24.81
C PHE A 124 22.01 12.12 -24.81
N MET A 125 21.38 12.05 -26.00
CA MET A 125 19.93 12.16 -26.11
C MET A 125 19.20 11.05 -25.33
N ALA A 126 19.57 9.79 -25.56
CA ALA A 126 18.99 8.65 -24.87
C ALA A 126 19.15 8.75 -23.34
N ARG A 127 20.34 9.19 -22.89
CA ARG A 127 20.60 9.40 -21.46
C ARG A 127 19.77 10.54 -20.87
N ARG A 128 19.56 11.61 -21.64
CA ARG A 128 18.69 12.74 -21.21
C ARG A 128 17.24 12.31 -21.13
N GLU A 129 16.70 11.66 -22.17
CA GLU A 129 15.33 11.13 -22.20
C GLU A 129 15.09 10.11 -21.08
N SER A 130 16.00 9.16 -20.91
CA SER A 130 15.90 8.16 -19.84
C SER A 130 15.85 8.82 -18.47
N ARG A 131 16.66 9.84 -18.20
CA ARG A 131 16.62 10.55 -16.93
C ARG A 131 15.32 11.35 -16.75
N ALA A 132 14.84 11.99 -17.80
CA ALA A 132 13.60 12.77 -17.75
C ALA A 132 12.39 11.89 -17.44
N ILE A 133 12.38 10.62 -17.88
CA ILE A 133 11.30 9.67 -17.61
C ILE A 133 11.44 9.01 -16.23
N ILE A 134 12.67 8.69 -15.81
CA ILE A 134 12.91 7.92 -14.59
C ILE A 134 12.94 8.80 -13.34
N ALA A 135 13.41 10.05 -13.42
CA ALA A 135 13.55 10.93 -12.28
C ALA A 135 12.22 11.16 -11.53
N PRO A 136 11.10 11.49 -12.18
CA PRO A 136 9.82 11.66 -11.48
C PRO A 136 9.31 10.37 -10.82
N LEU A 137 9.68 9.19 -11.35
CA LEU A 137 9.33 7.89 -10.76
C LEU A 137 10.12 7.61 -9.48
N GLN A 138 11.37 8.06 -9.41
CA GLN A 138 12.23 7.88 -8.22
C GLN A 138 11.93 8.88 -7.10
N GLU A 139 11.34 10.03 -7.44
CA GLU A 139 10.95 11.07 -6.48
C GLU A 139 9.59 10.80 -5.82
N VAL A 140 8.86 9.75 -6.26
CA VAL A 140 7.59 9.37 -5.64
C VAL A 140 7.84 8.86 -4.23
N ASP A 141 7.40 9.64 -3.24
CA ASP A 141 7.38 9.23 -1.83
C ASP A 141 6.15 8.35 -1.57
N LEU A 142 6.36 7.04 -1.53
CA LEU A 142 5.31 6.07 -1.22
C LEU A 142 4.84 6.15 0.24
N ASP A 143 5.61 6.81 1.12
CA ASP A 143 5.22 7.04 2.49
C ASP A 143 4.28 8.24 2.63
N HIS A 144 4.34 9.19 1.69
CA HIS A 144 3.46 10.33 1.63
C HIS A 144 2.96 10.57 0.18
N PRO A 145 2.13 9.67 -0.39
CA PRO A 145 1.74 9.70 -1.80
C PRO A 145 1.13 11.03 -2.23
N ARG A 146 0.37 11.68 -1.34
CA ARG A 146 -0.26 12.97 -1.62
C ARG A 146 0.72 14.11 -1.93
N ARG A 147 1.94 14.06 -1.37
CA ARG A 147 2.98 15.06 -1.66
C ARG A 147 3.58 14.89 -3.06
N SER A 148 3.45 13.69 -3.59
CA SER A 148 3.99 13.33 -4.90
C SER A 148 3.04 13.66 -6.07
N TYR A 149 1.76 14.03 -5.81
CA TYR A 149 0.78 14.31 -6.87
C TYR A 149 1.18 15.48 -7.76
N GLU A 150 1.81 16.51 -7.22
CA GLU A 150 2.23 17.70 -7.99
C GLU A 150 3.41 17.42 -8.94
N HIS A 151 4.19 16.37 -8.70
CA HIS A 151 5.40 16.03 -9.44
C HIS A 151 5.29 14.72 -10.20
N ALA A 152 4.21 13.95 -9.99
CA ALA A 152 3.96 12.70 -10.66
C ALA A 152 3.32 12.90 -12.03
N TYR A 153 3.54 11.98 -12.95
CA TYR A 153 2.79 11.94 -14.21
C TYR A 153 1.29 11.77 -13.95
N ALA A 154 0.46 12.41 -14.77
CA ALA A 154 -1.00 12.35 -14.63
C ALA A 154 -1.55 10.92 -14.63
N GLU A 155 -0.91 10.02 -15.37
CA GLU A 155 -1.25 8.60 -15.45
C GLU A 155 -0.95 7.83 -14.16
N MET A 156 -0.07 8.35 -13.30
CA MET A 156 0.27 7.73 -12.02
C MET A 156 -0.65 8.18 -10.87
N VAL A 157 -1.32 9.30 -11.00
CA VAL A 157 -2.18 9.86 -9.94
C VAL A 157 -3.24 8.85 -9.48
N PRO A 158 -3.99 8.13 -10.36
CA PRO A 158 -4.97 7.15 -9.91
C PRO A 158 -4.34 5.97 -9.14
N MET A 159 -3.11 5.58 -9.50
CA MET A 159 -2.38 4.53 -8.79
C MET A 159 -1.96 5.00 -7.39
N LEU A 160 -1.46 6.23 -7.28
CA LEU A 160 -1.07 6.82 -6.00
C LEU A 160 -2.28 7.02 -5.07
N GLU A 161 -3.44 7.43 -5.62
CA GLU A 161 -4.70 7.51 -4.86
C GLU A 161 -5.13 6.16 -4.32
N ARG A 162 -5.01 5.11 -5.14
CA ARG A 162 -5.31 3.73 -4.71
C ARG A 162 -4.37 3.25 -3.60
N ILE A 163 -3.08 3.55 -3.71
CA ILE A 163 -2.09 3.22 -2.67
C ILE A 163 -2.43 3.96 -1.36
N GLU A 164 -2.75 5.26 -1.43
CA GLU A 164 -3.12 6.03 -0.26
C GLU A 164 -4.41 5.51 0.40
N SER A 165 -5.43 5.15 -0.40
CA SER A 165 -6.67 4.58 0.13
C SER A 165 -6.44 3.22 0.82
N GLN A 166 -5.65 2.34 0.19
CA GLN A 166 -5.28 1.05 0.79
C GLN A 166 -4.47 1.22 2.08
N ARG A 167 -3.56 2.19 2.12
CA ARG A 167 -2.78 2.52 3.30
C ARG A 167 -3.64 3.05 4.45
N GLN A 168 -4.62 3.89 4.15
CA GLN A 168 -5.57 4.39 5.14
C GLN A 168 -6.43 3.26 5.70
N GLU A 169 -6.92 2.38 4.84
CA GLU A 169 -7.68 1.21 5.26
C GLU A 169 -6.83 0.25 6.11
N LEU A 170 -5.59 -0.01 5.70
CA LEU A 170 -4.66 -0.84 6.49
C LEU A 170 -4.38 -0.21 7.86
N LYS A 171 -4.15 1.10 7.95
CA LYS A 171 -3.98 1.81 9.23
C LYS A 171 -5.21 1.68 10.11
N ARG A 172 -6.41 1.79 9.52
CA ARG A 172 -7.66 1.61 10.24
C ARG A 172 -7.78 0.20 10.81
N GLN A 173 -7.51 -0.82 9.99
CA GLN A 173 -7.53 -2.23 10.42
C GLN A 173 -6.50 -2.50 11.52
N MET A 174 -5.28 -1.96 11.38
CA MET A 174 -4.25 -2.07 12.42
C MET A 174 -4.66 -1.39 13.73
N ALA A 175 -5.32 -0.24 13.67
CA ALA A 175 -5.82 0.44 14.87
C ALA A 175 -6.92 -0.39 15.57
N VAL A 176 -7.84 -0.97 14.80
CA VAL A 176 -8.88 -1.87 15.34
C VAL A 176 -8.26 -3.13 15.96
N LEU A 177 -7.28 -3.74 15.28
CA LEU A 177 -6.57 -4.91 15.82
C LEU A 177 -5.80 -4.58 17.10
N ALA A 178 -5.12 -3.44 17.14
CA ALA A 178 -4.39 -3.00 18.33
C ALA A 178 -5.32 -2.72 19.52
N ASP A 179 -6.48 -2.14 19.27
CA ASP A 179 -7.49 -1.90 20.31
C ASP A 179 -8.10 -3.22 20.81
N ASN A 180 -8.43 -4.15 19.92
CA ASN A 180 -8.89 -5.49 20.28
C ASN A 180 -7.86 -6.25 21.12
N ASP A 181 -6.57 -6.17 20.76
CA ASP A 181 -5.48 -6.84 21.49
C ASP A 181 -5.28 -6.20 22.88
N ARG A 182 -5.42 -4.88 22.99
CA ARG A 182 -5.42 -4.16 24.25
C ARG A 182 -6.59 -4.61 25.14
N MET A 183 -7.82 -4.60 24.62
CA MET A 183 -9.01 -5.04 25.36
C MET A 183 -8.87 -6.49 25.84
N ARG A 184 -8.33 -7.38 25.01
CA ARG A 184 -8.10 -8.78 25.37
C ARG A 184 -7.09 -8.92 26.50
N ARG A 185 -5.98 -8.15 26.48
CA ARG A 185 -4.98 -8.15 27.57
C ARG A 185 -5.56 -7.62 28.88
N GLU A 186 -6.29 -6.51 28.82
CA GLU A 186 -6.96 -5.93 29.99
C GLU A 186 -8.00 -6.90 30.56
N PHE A 187 -8.77 -7.55 29.72
CA PHE A 187 -9.73 -8.59 30.13
C PHE A 187 -9.03 -9.73 30.86
N THR A 188 -7.95 -10.30 30.30
CA THR A 188 -7.20 -11.40 30.92
C THR A 188 -6.57 -10.99 32.26
N ALA A 189 -6.01 -9.79 32.33
CA ALA A 189 -5.43 -9.25 33.56
C ALA A 189 -6.50 -9.07 34.65
N ASN A 190 -7.65 -8.52 34.27
CA ASN A 190 -8.76 -8.31 35.21
C ASN A 190 -9.34 -9.63 35.71
N ILE A 191 -9.53 -10.63 34.85
CA ILE A 191 -9.94 -11.98 35.24
C ILE A 191 -8.97 -12.54 36.29
N THR A 192 -7.68 -12.51 35.99
CA THR A 192 -6.65 -13.06 36.89
C THR A 192 -6.70 -12.39 38.26
N HIS A 193 -6.88 -11.08 38.29
CA HIS A 193 -6.98 -10.32 39.54
C HIS A 193 -8.25 -10.65 40.32
N GLU A 194 -9.43 -10.69 39.65
CA GLU A 194 -10.72 -10.95 40.28
C GLU A 194 -10.87 -12.42 40.74
N LEU A 195 -10.18 -13.38 40.12
CA LEU A 195 -10.10 -14.78 40.58
C LEU A 195 -9.13 -14.93 41.75
N LYS A 196 -8.00 -14.25 41.75
CA LYS A 196 -6.94 -14.37 42.78
C LYS A 196 -7.46 -13.93 44.17
N THR A 197 -8.25 -12.85 44.22
CA THR A 197 -8.71 -12.27 45.48
C THR A 197 -9.57 -13.25 46.30
N PRO A 198 -10.67 -13.81 45.79
CA PRO A 198 -11.48 -14.78 46.54
C PRO A 198 -10.73 -16.07 46.86
N LEU A 199 -9.88 -16.53 45.90
CA LEU A 199 -9.08 -17.73 46.12
C LEU A 199 -8.09 -17.56 47.27
N THR A 200 -7.42 -16.42 47.37
CA THR A 200 -6.52 -16.11 48.50
C THR A 200 -7.28 -16.05 49.83
N ALA A 201 -8.49 -15.47 49.82
CA ALA A 201 -9.34 -15.43 51.02
C ALA A 201 -9.78 -16.84 51.47
N ILE A 202 -10.27 -17.67 50.53
CA ILE A 202 -10.63 -19.07 50.77
C ILE A 202 -9.44 -19.84 51.37
N SER A 203 -8.26 -19.76 50.71
CA SER A 203 -7.05 -20.45 51.16
C SER A 203 -6.62 -19.99 52.56
N GLY A 204 -6.63 -18.67 52.81
CA GLY A 204 -6.24 -18.13 54.11
C GLY A 204 -7.18 -18.56 55.25
N TYR A 205 -8.50 -18.53 55.03
CA TYR A 205 -9.45 -19.00 56.05
C TYR A 205 -9.36 -20.52 56.26
N ALA A 206 -9.17 -21.30 55.21
CA ALA A 206 -8.97 -22.74 55.29
C ALA A 206 -7.68 -23.10 56.02
N GLU A 207 -6.58 -22.36 55.78
CA GLU A 207 -5.29 -22.55 56.48
C GLU A 207 -5.41 -22.26 57.97
N LEU A 208 -6.10 -21.17 58.38
CA LEU A 208 -6.35 -20.86 59.80
C LEU A 208 -7.12 -21.99 60.52
N ILE A 209 -8.14 -22.55 59.87
CA ILE A 209 -8.91 -23.70 60.38
C ILE A 209 -8.00 -24.94 60.46
N ALA A 210 -7.26 -25.24 59.40
CA ALA A 210 -6.41 -26.45 59.30
C ALA A 210 -5.26 -26.45 60.35
N ASN A 211 -4.72 -25.27 60.66
CA ASN A 211 -3.65 -25.11 61.68
C ASN A 211 -4.16 -24.98 63.11
N GLY A 212 -5.47 -25.14 63.35
CA GLY A 212 -6.04 -25.06 64.70
C GLY A 212 -5.97 -23.65 65.32
N MET A 213 -5.82 -22.61 64.47
CA MET A 213 -5.77 -21.21 64.92
C MET A 213 -7.17 -20.60 65.17
N VAL A 214 -8.23 -21.40 65.01
CA VAL A 214 -9.63 -20.99 65.20
C VAL A 214 -10.13 -21.71 66.45
N GLU A 215 -10.41 -20.93 67.51
CA GLU A 215 -10.87 -21.46 68.77
C GLU A 215 -12.41 -21.20 68.90
N GLY A 216 -13.17 -22.28 69.09
CA GLY A 216 -14.61 -22.17 69.29
C GLY A 216 -15.48 -22.47 68.08
N GLU A 217 -16.68 -23.01 68.34
CA GLU A 217 -17.62 -23.45 67.30
C GLU A 217 -18.19 -22.27 66.46
N ASP A 218 -18.38 -21.12 67.10
CA ASP A 218 -18.88 -19.91 66.43
C ASP A 218 -17.90 -19.32 65.46
N ASP A 219 -16.58 -19.31 65.77
CA ASP A 219 -15.54 -18.85 64.87
C ASP A 219 -15.36 -19.82 63.70
N LEU A 220 -15.43 -21.13 63.97
CA LEU A 220 -15.42 -22.14 62.92
C LEU A 220 -16.57 -21.96 61.92
N ARG A 221 -17.79 -21.72 62.43
CA ARG A 221 -18.95 -21.41 61.57
C ARG A 221 -18.78 -20.12 60.80
N ASN A 222 -18.23 -19.08 61.41
CA ASN A 222 -17.96 -17.81 60.74
C ASN A 222 -16.95 -17.93 59.60
N PHE A 223 -15.82 -18.58 59.84
CA PHE A 223 -14.81 -18.84 58.79
C PHE A 223 -15.34 -19.77 57.68
N GLY A 224 -16.05 -20.84 58.04
CA GLY A 224 -16.74 -21.72 57.10
C GLY A 224 -17.75 -20.97 56.23
N GLY A 225 -18.55 -20.08 56.85
CA GLY A 225 -19.47 -19.20 56.15
C GLY A 225 -18.80 -18.19 55.21
N ARG A 226 -17.59 -17.70 55.57
CA ARG A 226 -16.81 -16.83 54.69
C ARG A 226 -16.27 -17.61 53.49
N ILE A 227 -15.72 -18.81 53.71
CA ILE A 227 -15.27 -19.68 52.64
C ILE A 227 -16.41 -19.99 51.65
N TYR A 228 -17.58 -20.34 52.17
CA TYR A 228 -18.75 -20.66 51.37
C TYR A 228 -19.20 -19.46 50.50
N ARG A 229 -19.24 -18.24 51.05
CA ARG A 229 -19.58 -17.02 50.31
C ARG A 229 -18.55 -16.71 49.22
N GLU A 230 -17.25 -16.81 49.52
CA GLU A 230 -16.21 -16.54 48.52
C GLU A 230 -16.17 -17.60 47.41
N ALA A 231 -16.44 -18.87 47.74
CA ALA A 231 -16.58 -19.93 46.74
C ALA A 231 -17.80 -19.71 45.84
N GLY A 232 -18.94 -19.29 46.40
CA GLY A 232 -20.12 -18.92 45.61
C GLY A 232 -19.85 -17.74 44.67
N ARG A 233 -19.15 -16.71 45.16
CA ARG A 233 -18.72 -15.57 44.33
C ARG A 233 -17.78 -15.97 43.20
N LEU A 234 -16.83 -16.89 43.47
CA LEU A 234 -15.91 -17.39 42.47
C LEU A 234 -16.67 -18.19 41.37
N ALA A 235 -17.62 -19.04 41.78
CA ALA A 235 -18.45 -19.79 40.83
C ALA A 235 -19.28 -18.87 39.93
N ALA A 236 -19.89 -17.82 40.49
CA ALA A 236 -20.62 -16.81 39.72
C ALA A 236 -19.73 -16.10 38.71
N LEU A 237 -18.51 -15.69 39.14
CA LEU A 237 -17.54 -15.03 38.24
C LEU A 237 -17.11 -15.94 37.07
N VAL A 238 -16.88 -17.24 37.36
CA VAL A 238 -16.53 -18.20 36.30
C VAL A 238 -17.69 -18.34 35.30
N ASN A 239 -18.93 -18.44 35.79
CA ASN A 239 -20.10 -18.51 34.93
C ASN A 239 -20.26 -17.25 34.04
N ASP A 240 -20.10 -16.06 34.65
CA ASP A 240 -20.13 -14.79 33.91
C ASP A 240 -19.09 -14.77 32.78
N ILE A 241 -17.86 -15.24 33.05
CA ILE A 241 -16.78 -15.32 32.04
C ILE A 241 -17.15 -16.30 30.93
N LEU A 242 -17.66 -17.47 31.25
CA LEU A 242 -18.07 -18.47 30.26
C LEU A 242 -19.23 -17.94 29.39
N THR A 243 -20.20 -17.27 29.96
CA THR A 243 -21.32 -16.66 29.23
C THR A 243 -20.78 -15.59 28.25
N LEU A 244 -19.89 -14.69 28.71
CA LEU A 244 -19.28 -13.69 27.83
C LEU A 244 -18.43 -14.30 26.74
N SER A 245 -17.67 -15.35 27.06
CA SER A 245 -16.85 -16.04 26.04
C SER A 245 -17.70 -16.66 24.93
N ASN A 246 -18.82 -17.29 25.31
CA ASN A 246 -19.74 -17.88 24.34
C ASN A 246 -20.44 -16.79 23.49
N LEU A 247 -20.81 -15.67 24.08
CA LEU A 247 -21.41 -14.54 23.37
C LEU A 247 -20.42 -13.90 22.40
N ASP A 248 -19.15 -13.73 22.80
CA ASP A 248 -18.09 -13.24 21.94
C ASP A 248 -17.81 -14.15 20.73
N GLU A 249 -17.88 -15.46 20.94
CA GLU A 249 -17.69 -16.43 19.87
C GLU A 249 -18.85 -16.37 18.87
N ALA A 250 -20.06 -16.25 19.35
CA ALA A 250 -21.25 -16.11 18.50
C ALA A 250 -21.24 -14.80 17.68
N GLU A 251 -20.79 -13.68 18.28
CA GLU A 251 -20.67 -12.41 17.55
C GLU A 251 -19.58 -12.43 16.46
N ARG A 252 -18.54 -13.25 16.61
CA ARG A 252 -17.43 -13.36 15.62
C ARG A 252 -17.70 -14.37 14.54
N ALA A 253 -18.61 -15.29 14.74
CA ALA A 253 -18.93 -16.31 13.78
C ALA A 253 -19.63 -15.69 12.56
N THR A 254 -19.12 -16.00 11.38
CA THR A 254 -19.74 -15.61 10.10
C THR A 254 -21.06 -16.40 9.92
N GLU A 255 -22.03 -15.83 9.24
CA GLU A 255 -23.28 -16.54 8.91
C GLU A 255 -23.00 -17.96 8.38
N GLY A 256 -23.44 -18.96 9.13
CA GLY A 256 -23.27 -20.40 8.80
C GLY A 256 -22.23 -21.16 9.63
N GLU A 257 -21.37 -20.49 10.42
CA GLU A 257 -20.37 -21.13 11.31
C GLU A 257 -20.69 -20.98 12.80
N ALA A 258 -21.69 -20.15 13.15
CA ALA A 258 -22.03 -19.90 14.55
C ALA A 258 -22.54 -21.16 15.23
N VAL A 259 -21.82 -21.61 16.27
CA VAL A 259 -22.36 -22.61 17.19
C VAL A 259 -23.46 -21.91 17.99
N PRO A 260 -24.72 -22.32 17.87
CA PRO A 260 -25.81 -21.69 18.62
C PRO A 260 -25.57 -21.83 20.13
N ILE A 261 -25.66 -20.72 20.88
CA ILE A 261 -25.52 -20.73 22.35
C ILE A 261 -26.66 -21.52 23.00
N GLY A 262 -27.74 -21.74 22.26
CA GLY A 262 -28.90 -22.51 22.62
C GLY A 262 -29.93 -22.52 21.50
N SER A 263 -31.05 -23.24 21.70
CA SER A 263 -32.18 -23.21 20.77
C SER A 263 -32.91 -21.88 20.91
N THR A 264 -33.21 -21.24 19.79
CA THR A 264 -34.12 -20.10 19.75
C THR A 264 -35.56 -20.63 19.94
N GLU A 265 -36.29 -20.05 20.85
CA GLU A 265 -37.68 -20.42 21.19
C GLU A 265 -38.52 -19.18 21.48
N PRO A 266 -39.84 -19.24 21.35
CA PRO A 266 -40.71 -18.16 21.73
C PRO A 266 -40.70 -17.99 23.26
N ILE A 267 -40.38 -16.78 23.75
CA ILE A 267 -40.25 -16.44 25.15
C ILE A 267 -41.28 -15.37 25.49
N GLU A 268 -42.15 -15.68 26.43
CA GLU A 268 -43.07 -14.72 27.02
C GLU A 268 -42.33 -13.91 28.10
N LEU A 269 -42.05 -12.63 27.82
CA LEU A 269 -41.24 -11.76 28.70
C LEU A 269 -41.88 -11.58 30.10
N SER A 270 -43.20 -11.52 30.20
CA SER A 270 -43.88 -11.43 31.49
C SER A 270 -43.59 -12.64 32.39
N ARG A 271 -43.53 -13.85 31.86
CA ARG A 271 -43.17 -15.05 32.61
C ARG A 271 -41.71 -15.06 33.06
N ALA A 272 -40.81 -14.62 32.18
CA ALA A 272 -39.40 -14.52 32.50
C ALA A 272 -39.14 -13.49 33.60
N ILE A 273 -39.82 -12.35 33.56
CA ILE A 273 -39.80 -11.35 34.65
C ILE A 273 -40.25 -11.95 35.97
N TYR A 274 -41.38 -12.65 35.98
CA TYR A 274 -41.88 -13.30 37.21
C TYR A 274 -40.88 -14.30 37.78
N ALA A 275 -40.29 -15.13 36.95
CA ALA A 275 -39.32 -16.13 37.41
C ALA A 275 -38.09 -15.47 38.06
N VAL A 276 -37.60 -14.38 37.47
CA VAL A 276 -36.45 -13.61 37.99
C VAL A 276 -36.85 -12.86 39.28
N GLU A 277 -38.04 -12.25 39.35
CA GLU A 277 -38.55 -11.59 40.55
C GLU A 277 -38.54 -12.53 41.75
N GLN A 278 -39.10 -13.74 41.60
CA GLN A 278 -39.11 -14.75 42.68
C GLN A 278 -37.69 -15.11 43.15
N ARG A 279 -36.75 -15.23 42.26
CA ARG A 279 -35.34 -15.51 42.61
C ARG A 279 -34.68 -14.36 43.37
N LEU A 280 -35.08 -13.12 43.11
CA LEU A 280 -34.49 -11.92 43.69
C LEU A 280 -35.25 -11.41 44.91
N GLU A 281 -36.42 -11.94 45.24
CA GLU A 281 -37.28 -11.49 46.35
C GLU A 281 -36.53 -11.44 47.69
N GLN A 282 -35.78 -12.49 48.01
CA GLN A 282 -35.03 -12.54 49.28
C GLN A 282 -33.88 -11.50 49.28
N VAL A 283 -33.21 -11.29 48.14
CA VAL A 283 -32.13 -10.32 48.02
C VAL A 283 -32.68 -8.90 48.18
N ALA A 284 -33.81 -8.61 47.55
CA ALA A 284 -34.49 -7.33 47.65
C ALA A 284 -34.94 -7.02 49.08
N ARG A 285 -35.55 -8.00 49.78
CA ARG A 285 -35.93 -7.88 51.19
C ARG A 285 -34.71 -7.59 52.08
N GLN A 286 -33.58 -8.27 51.86
CA GLN A 286 -32.36 -8.02 52.63
C GLN A 286 -31.76 -6.62 52.35
N ALA A 287 -31.93 -6.11 51.14
CA ALA A 287 -31.54 -4.75 50.77
C ALA A 287 -32.55 -3.68 51.16
N ASN A 288 -33.70 -4.05 51.73
CA ASN A 288 -34.84 -3.17 51.99
C ASN A 288 -35.29 -2.41 50.72
N VAL A 289 -35.45 -3.15 49.59
CA VAL A 289 -35.88 -2.65 48.29
C VAL A 289 -37.17 -3.36 47.89
N THR A 290 -38.16 -2.62 47.40
CA THR A 290 -39.42 -3.17 46.89
C THR A 290 -39.30 -3.46 45.40
N ILE A 291 -39.64 -4.68 44.98
CA ILE A 291 -39.76 -4.98 43.54
C ILE A 291 -41.22 -4.81 43.13
N SER A 292 -41.49 -4.15 42.04
CA SER A 292 -42.80 -4.03 41.40
C SER A 292 -42.67 -4.40 39.92
N HIS A 293 -43.77 -4.80 39.32
CA HIS A 293 -43.79 -5.11 37.88
C HIS A 293 -45.01 -4.48 37.18
N GLU A 294 -44.80 -4.02 35.96
CA GLU A 294 -45.81 -3.51 35.04
C GLU A 294 -45.66 -4.25 33.71
N THR A 295 -46.30 -5.39 33.60
CA THR A 295 -46.09 -6.30 32.47
C THR A 295 -47.33 -6.36 31.57
N LYS A 296 -47.10 -6.28 30.25
CA LYS A 296 -48.09 -6.63 29.25
C LYS A 296 -47.60 -7.89 28.54
N PRO A 297 -48.50 -8.84 28.20
CA PRO A 297 -48.08 -10.05 27.50
C PRO A 297 -47.39 -9.68 26.16
N VAL A 298 -46.16 -10.09 26.01
CA VAL A 298 -45.37 -9.92 24.80
C VAL A 298 -44.39 -11.09 24.64
N VAL A 299 -44.29 -11.59 23.44
CA VAL A 299 -43.45 -12.73 23.09
C VAL A 299 -42.31 -12.26 22.18
N ILE A 300 -41.11 -12.75 22.45
CA ILE A 300 -39.91 -12.56 21.58
C ILE A 300 -39.37 -13.93 21.20
N GLU A 301 -38.68 -14.01 20.07
CA GLU A 301 -37.85 -15.17 19.72
C GLU A 301 -36.45 -14.97 20.31
N GLY A 302 -35.94 -15.97 20.99
CA GLY A 302 -34.63 -15.86 21.61
C GLY A 302 -34.17 -17.11 22.33
N VAL A 303 -33.00 -17.03 22.95
CA VAL A 303 -32.44 -18.07 23.81
C VAL A 303 -32.89 -17.78 25.27
N SER A 304 -33.79 -18.62 25.77
CA SER A 304 -34.43 -18.42 27.08
C SER A 304 -33.43 -18.17 28.20
N ARG A 305 -32.34 -18.93 28.24
CA ARG A 305 -31.28 -18.75 29.24
C ARG A 305 -30.63 -17.36 29.17
N LEU A 306 -30.38 -16.82 27.98
CA LEU A 306 -29.75 -15.50 27.81
C LEU A 306 -30.71 -14.37 28.20
N VAL A 307 -31.99 -14.52 27.89
CA VAL A 307 -33.02 -13.55 28.28
C VAL A 307 -33.20 -13.55 29.80
N ASP A 308 -33.26 -14.72 30.44
CA ASP A 308 -33.28 -14.85 31.90
C ASP A 308 -32.08 -14.17 32.56
N GLU A 309 -30.88 -14.39 32.02
CA GLU A 309 -29.62 -13.83 32.51
C GLU A 309 -29.57 -12.30 32.33
N LEU A 310 -30.12 -11.80 31.22
CA LEU A 310 -30.26 -10.38 30.94
C LEU A 310 -31.16 -9.71 31.98
N ILE A 311 -32.36 -10.25 32.20
CA ILE A 311 -33.34 -9.74 33.21
C ILE A 311 -32.72 -9.80 34.60
N TYR A 312 -32.09 -10.93 34.97
CA TYR A 312 -31.46 -11.12 36.27
C TYR A 312 -30.37 -10.09 36.55
N ASN A 313 -29.47 -9.86 35.56
CA ASN A 313 -28.37 -8.91 35.70
C ASN A 313 -28.88 -7.46 35.86
N LEU A 314 -29.89 -7.07 35.06
CA LEU A 314 -30.52 -5.74 35.21
C LEU A 314 -31.19 -5.58 36.58
N ALA A 315 -32.05 -6.51 36.96
CA ALA A 315 -32.79 -6.43 38.22
C ALA A 315 -31.87 -6.53 39.45
N SER A 316 -30.90 -7.42 39.43
CA SER A 316 -29.89 -7.56 40.50
C SER A 316 -29.05 -6.30 40.68
N ASN A 317 -28.66 -5.63 39.58
CA ASN A 317 -27.97 -4.35 39.64
C ASN A 317 -28.87 -3.25 40.19
N ALA A 318 -30.11 -3.17 39.74
CA ALA A 318 -31.10 -2.21 40.23
C ALA A 318 -31.35 -2.34 41.75
N ILE A 319 -31.38 -3.57 42.31
CA ILE A 319 -31.48 -3.81 43.76
C ILE A 319 -30.17 -3.42 44.45
N ARG A 320 -29.03 -3.81 43.93
CA ARG A 320 -27.70 -3.62 44.55
C ARG A 320 -27.32 -2.15 44.69
N TYR A 321 -27.64 -1.35 43.69
CA TYR A 321 -27.31 0.07 43.63
C TYR A 321 -28.47 0.97 44.08
N ASN A 322 -29.54 0.36 44.61
CA ASN A 322 -30.65 1.10 45.21
C ASN A 322 -30.27 1.65 46.58
N ARG A 323 -31.16 2.50 47.10
CA ARG A 323 -31.14 2.99 48.47
C ARG A 323 -32.16 2.19 49.32
N PRO A 324 -31.92 2.06 50.61
CA PRO A 324 -32.91 1.44 51.49
C PRO A 324 -34.26 2.17 51.40
N GLY A 325 -35.36 1.42 51.24
CA GLY A 325 -36.71 1.96 51.01
C GLY A 325 -37.01 2.34 49.55
N GLY A 326 -36.05 2.10 48.61
CA GLY A 326 -36.28 2.37 47.19
C GLY A 326 -37.05 1.27 46.48
N THR A 327 -37.34 1.49 45.21
CA THR A 327 -38.15 0.60 44.37
C THR A 327 -37.38 0.20 43.10
N VAL A 328 -37.61 -1.02 42.65
CA VAL A 328 -37.18 -1.52 41.31
C VAL A 328 -38.45 -1.92 40.57
N THR A 329 -38.69 -1.35 39.41
CA THR A 329 -39.84 -1.64 38.56
C THR A 329 -39.39 -2.39 37.30
N LEU A 330 -39.95 -3.58 37.11
CA LEU A 330 -39.72 -4.42 35.94
C LEU A 330 -40.89 -4.23 34.96
N GLN A 331 -40.61 -3.83 33.73
CA GLN A 331 -41.61 -3.52 32.71
C GLN A 331 -41.38 -4.32 31.45
N CYS A 332 -42.44 -4.82 30.85
CA CYS A 332 -42.41 -5.32 29.48
C CYS A 332 -43.72 -5.01 28.74
N GLY A 333 -43.62 -4.95 27.45
CA GLY A 333 -44.75 -4.66 26.57
C GLY A 333 -44.30 -4.36 25.15
N THR A 334 -45.13 -3.64 24.43
CA THR A 334 -44.85 -3.17 23.08
C THR A 334 -44.80 -1.64 23.10
N ASN A 335 -43.76 -1.04 22.50
CA ASN A 335 -43.65 0.41 22.43
C ASN A 335 -44.58 0.99 21.32
N ASP A 336 -44.59 2.30 21.16
CA ASP A 336 -45.48 3.00 20.20
C ASP A 336 -45.16 2.63 18.72
N GLU A 337 -43.96 2.11 18.46
CA GLU A 337 -43.52 1.66 17.13
C GLU A 337 -43.84 0.18 16.87
N GLY A 338 -44.42 -0.52 17.86
CA GLY A 338 -44.75 -1.95 17.76
C GLY A 338 -43.63 -2.91 18.18
N HIS A 339 -42.48 -2.41 18.64
CA HIS A 339 -41.38 -3.26 19.08
C HIS A 339 -41.58 -3.81 20.50
N PRO A 340 -41.37 -5.11 20.75
CA PRO A 340 -41.25 -5.65 22.08
C PRO A 340 -40.16 -4.97 22.90
N PHE A 341 -40.42 -4.65 24.14
CA PHE A 341 -39.43 -4.09 25.05
C PHE A 341 -39.46 -4.72 26.43
N LEU A 342 -38.30 -4.67 27.08
CA LEU A 342 -38.08 -4.95 28.48
C LEU A 342 -37.42 -3.71 29.12
N ALA A 343 -37.89 -3.20 30.20
CA ALA A 343 -37.25 -2.12 30.93
C ALA A 343 -37.15 -2.45 32.43
N VAL A 344 -36.02 -2.03 33.02
CA VAL A 344 -35.76 -2.09 34.44
C VAL A 344 -35.45 -0.68 34.94
N ALA A 345 -36.30 -0.16 35.81
CA ALA A 345 -36.17 1.16 36.41
C ALA A 345 -35.92 1.03 37.93
N ASP A 346 -34.98 1.80 38.44
CA ASP A 346 -34.68 1.88 39.89
C ASP A 346 -34.70 3.32 40.39
N THR A 347 -34.93 3.48 41.69
CA THR A 347 -34.86 4.75 42.40
C THR A 347 -33.55 4.89 43.17
N GLY A 348 -32.48 4.32 42.70
CA GLY A 348 -31.19 4.19 43.36
C GLY A 348 -30.31 5.44 43.29
N ILE A 349 -29.00 5.19 43.28
CA ILE A 349 -28.01 6.27 43.32
C ILE A 349 -27.84 6.98 41.96
N GLY A 350 -28.33 6.40 40.86
CA GLY A 350 -28.11 6.91 39.52
C GLY A 350 -26.65 6.80 39.06
N ILE A 351 -26.41 7.19 37.80
CA ILE A 351 -25.11 7.12 37.13
C ILE A 351 -24.78 8.51 36.59
N ALA A 352 -23.56 9.01 36.91
CA ALA A 352 -23.08 10.29 36.40
C ALA A 352 -22.96 10.26 34.88
N PRO A 353 -23.25 11.36 34.15
CA PRO A 353 -23.23 11.38 32.67
C PRO A 353 -21.92 10.91 32.05
N GLU A 354 -20.78 11.25 32.66
CA GLU A 354 -19.44 10.86 32.21
C GLU A 354 -19.15 9.35 32.34
N GLU A 355 -19.94 8.63 33.11
CA GLU A 355 -19.79 7.21 33.39
C GLU A 355 -20.77 6.36 32.58
N GLN A 356 -21.88 6.92 32.09
CA GLN A 356 -22.94 6.19 31.40
C GLN A 356 -22.47 5.44 30.16
N GLY A 357 -21.53 5.99 29.41
CA GLY A 357 -20.94 5.31 28.22
C GLY A 357 -20.08 4.11 28.58
N LYS A 358 -19.57 4.01 29.82
CA LYS A 358 -18.61 3.00 30.23
C LYS A 358 -19.21 1.86 31.05
N VAL A 359 -20.42 2.03 31.61
CA VAL A 359 -21.01 1.04 32.54
C VAL A 359 -21.27 -0.33 31.89
N PHE A 360 -21.31 -0.40 30.57
CA PHE A 360 -21.40 -1.64 29.78
C PHE A 360 -20.05 -2.26 29.42
N GLU A 361 -18.94 -1.61 29.81
CA GLU A 361 -17.60 -2.19 29.59
C GLU A 361 -17.34 -3.30 30.62
N ARG A 362 -16.53 -4.28 30.21
CA ARG A 362 -16.17 -5.43 31.04
C ARG A 362 -15.33 -5.00 32.24
N PHE A 363 -15.70 -5.48 33.46
CA PHE A 363 -15.04 -5.16 34.72
C PHE A 363 -15.13 -3.68 35.13
N TYR A 364 -15.89 -2.86 34.37
CA TYR A 364 -16.07 -1.47 34.72
C TYR A 364 -16.88 -1.30 35.98
N ARG A 365 -16.49 -0.37 36.84
CA ARG A 365 -17.14 -0.01 38.09
C ARG A 365 -16.88 1.44 38.41
N VAL A 366 -17.93 2.21 38.68
CA VAL A 366 -17.83 3.62 39.09
C VAL A 366 -17.05 3.80 40.40
N ASP A 367 -17.19 2.90 41.36
CA ASP A 367 -16.46 2.91 42.64
C ASP A 367 -15.95 1.51 42.97
N LYS A 368 -14.62 1.27 42.78
CA LYS A 368 -13.96 -0.01 43.03
C LYS A 368 -13.99 -0.44 44.50
N SER A 369 -14.07 0.51 45.47
CA SER A 369 -14.00 0.23 46.89
C SER A 369 -15.36 -0.19 47.45
N ARG A 370 -16.43 0.55 47.14
CA ARG A 370 -17.78 0.28 47.61
C ARG A 370 -18.43 -0.93 46.94
N SER A 371 -18.10 -1.16 45.65
CA SER A 371 -18.67 -2.29 44.92
C SER A 371 -18.05 -3.63 45.30
N LYS A 372 -16.78 -3.67 45.80
CA LYS A 372 -16.21 -4.90 46.41
C LYS A 372 -16.99 -5.36 47.65
N ALA A 373 -17.36 -4.45 48.50
CA ALA A 373 -18.19 -4.78 49.68
C ALA A 373 -19.59 -5.31 49.32
N ARG A 374 -20.13 -4.92 48.15
CA ARG A 374 -21.44 -5.34 47.66
C ARG A 374 -21.41 -6.53 46.68
N GLY A 375 -20.25 -7.12 46.40
CA GLY A 375 -20.11 -8.42 45.75
C GLY A 375 -20.30 -8.43 44.20
N GLY A 376 -20.19 -7.30 43.47
CA GLY A 376 -20.34 -7.28 42.02
C GLY A 376 -19.11 -7.78 41.27
N THR A 377 -19.27 -8.49 40.16
CA THR A 377 -18.20 -8.94 39.26
C THR A 377 -17.76 -7.86 38.28
N GLY A 378 -18.63 -6.89 37.98
CA GLY A 378 -18.41 -5.89 36.92
C GLY A 378 -18.62 -6.45 35.51
N LEU A 379 -19.21 -7.66 35.42
CA LEU A 379 -19.48 -8.32 34.13
C LEU A 379 -20.97 -8.30 33.77
N GLY A 380 -21.87 -8.11 34.75
CA GLY A 380 -23.31 -8.24 34.53
C GLY A 380 -23.87 -7.32 33.44
N LEU A 381 -23.51 -6.00 33.42
CA LEU A 381 -23.98 -5.10 32.36
C LEU A 381 -23.30 -5.37 31.01
N ALA A 382 -22.09 -5.88 31.01
CA ALA A 382 -21.44 -6.35 29.76
C ALA A 382 -22.21 -7.58 29.20
N ILE A 383 -22.63 -8.53 30.07
CA ILE A 383 -23.48 -9.66 29.66
C ILE A 383 -24.79 -9.15 29.06
N VAL A 384 -25.44 -8.17 29.72
CA VAL A 384 -26.67 -7.55 29.20
C VAL A 384 -26.45 -7.01 27.78
N LYS A 385 -25.38 -6.25 27.57
CA LYS A 385 -25.06 -5.68 26.26
C LYS A 385 -24.87 -6.75 25.20
N HIS A 386 -24.04 -7.77 25.46
CA HIS A 386 -23.78 -8.84 24.49
C HIS A 386 -24.99 -9.75 24.27
N ALA A 387 -25.79 -10.01 25.30
CA ALA A 387 -27.06 -10.74 25.17
C ALA A 387 -28.09 -9.97 24.32
N ALA A 388 -28.18 -8.65 24.50
CA ALA A 388 -29.03 -7.80 23.67
C ALA A 388 -28.57 -7.80 22.22
N LEU A 389 -27.25 -7.66 21.94
CA LEU A 389 -26.68 -7.73 20.61
C LEU A 389 -26.94 -9.08 19.95
N TYR A 390 -26.80 -10.18 20.68
CA TYR A 390 -27.10 -11.52 20.19
C TYR A 390 -28.55 -11.67 19.71
N HIS A 391 -29.49 -10.99 20.38
CA HIS A 391 -30.91 -10.95 20.02
C HIS A 391 -31.27 -9.80 19.08
N HIS A 392 -30.28 -9.13 18.48
CA HIS A 392 -30.46 -7.95 17.60
C HIS A 392 -31.27 -6.82 18.27
N ALA A 393 -31.27 -6.78 19.63
CA ALA A 393 -31.96 -5.78 20.40
C ALA A 393 -31.09 -4.53 20.60
N THR A 394 -31.76 -3.39 20.78
CA THR A 394 -31.11 -2.13 21.13
C THR A 394 -31.19 -1.88 22.64
N LEU A 395 -30.15 -1.23 23.18
CA LEU A 395 -30.05 -0.85 24.59
C LEU A 395 -30.09 0.66 24.71
N ASP A 396 -31.01 1.14 25.56
CA ASP A 396 -31.08 2.55 25.95
C ASP A 396 -30.89 2.69 27.46
N LEU A 397 -30.12 3.69 27.89
CA LEU A 397 -29.82 4.00 29.28
C LEU A 397 -30.20 5.45 29.57
N SER A 398 -31.15 5.62 30.48
CA SER A 398 -31.53 6.91 31.06
C SER A 398 -31.22 6.91 32.53
N SER A 399 -30.36 7.80 33.02
CA SER A 399 -29.97 7.86 34.41
C SER A 399 -29.66 9.29 34.87
N GLU A 400 -30.07 9.60 36.07
CA GLU A 400 -29.77 10.87 36.74
C GLU A 400 -29.21 10.58 38.13
N LEU A 401 -28.08 11.21 38.45
CA LEU A 401 -27.38 11.00 39.72
C LEU A 401 -28.26 11.43 40.90
N GLY A 402 -28.49 10.54 41.87
CA GLY A 402 -29.37 10.76 43.03
C GLY A 402 -30.86 10.53 42.78
N VAL A 403 -31.27 10.28 41.53
CA VAL A 403 -32.69 9.99 41.18
C VAL A 403 -32.91 8.51 40.93
N GLY A 404 -32.13 7.92 40.02
CA GLY A 404 -32.21 6.51 39.67
C GLY A 404 -31.75 6.22 38.25
N THR A 405 -31.97 4.97 37.82
CA THR A 405 -31.56 4.48 36.50
C THR A 405 -32.67 3.69 35.85
N THR A 406 -32.87 3.89 34.54
CA THR A 406 -33.73 3.05 33.69
C THR A 406 -32.92 2.52 32.55
N ILE A 407 -32.92 1.20 32.38
CA ILE A 407 -32.30 0.53 31.22
C ILE A 407 -33.40 -0.18 30.44
N THR A 408 -33.52 0.15 29.17
CA THR A 408 -34.53 -0.41 28.26
C THR A 408 -33.83 -1.23 27.17
N VAL A 409 -34.33 -2.44 26.96
CA VAL A 409 -33.93 -3.35 25.88
C VAL A 409 -35.08 -3.46 24.92
N THR A 410 -34.90 -3.03 23.69
CA THR A 410 -35.93 -3.08 22.64
C THR A 410 -35.57 -4.15 21.61
N PHE A 411 -36.42 -5.14 21.47
CA PHE A 411 -36.22 -6.26 20.55
C PHE A 411 -36.78 -5.94 19.16
N PRO A 412 -36.25 -6.57 18.09
CA PRO A 412 -36.80 -6.39 16.77
C PRO A 412 -38.24 -6.96 16.67
N ILE A 413 -39.01 -6.40 15.77
CA ILE A 413 -40.33 -6.97 15.41
C ILE A 413 -40.08 -8.27 14.68
N GLN A 414 -40.71 -9.34 15.09
CA GLN A 414 -40.75 -10.55 14.31
C GLN A 414 -41.46 -10.24 12.98
N GLN A 415 -40.73 -10.40 11.88
CA GLN A 415 -41.37 -10.48 10.58
C GLN A 415 -42.01 -11.86 10.53
N ASP A 416 -43.34 -11.90 10.57
CA ASP A 416 -44.10 -13.10 10.16
C ASP A 416 -43.66 -13.44 8.73
N GLU A 417 -42.69 -14.35 8.57
CA GLU A 417 -42.56 -15.03 7.28
C GLU A 417 -43.88 -15.79 7.08
N PRO A 418 -44.66 -15.47 6.05
CA PRO A 418 -45.84 -16.26 5.74
C PRO A 418 -45.35 -17.66 5.41
N PHE A 419 -45.78 -18.63 6.22
CA PHE A 419 -45.58 -20.04 5.97
C PHE A 419 -45.91 -20.32 4.48
N ALA A 420 -44.88 -20.59 3.66
CA ALA A 420 -45.02 -21.03 2.29
C ALA A 420 -45.20 -22.55 2.23
#